data_992ac5375b326ec482a810a837fca418
#
_entry.id   992ac5375b326ec482a810a837fca418
#
_cell.length_a   1.000
_cell.length_b   1.000
_cell.length_c   1.000
_cell.angle_alpha   90.00
_cell.angle_beta   90.00
_cell.angle_gamma   90.00
#
_symmetry.space_group_name_H-M   'P 1'
#
loop_
_entity.id
_entity.type
_entity.pdbx_description
1 polymer ?
#
loop_
_entity_poly.entity_id
_entity_poly.type
_entity_poly.pdbx_seq_one_letter_code
_entity_poly.pdbx_strand_id
1 'polypeptide(L)'
;MKLLEINHLKKSFGDLDVLHDISMTVDEGEVVSIIGPSGSGKSTLLRCATMLETMDGGDLIYGGEAAVRGGSYASKSKLAELKQFYGLVFQNFNLFPHYSVLKNLIDAPIHVQKRNKAEVLKEACTLLENVGLSEKADNYPCQLSGVQQQRVAIARALAMNPKMLFFDEPTSALDPELTGEVLKILRELAEQKMTMVIVTHEIDFAKAVSDRVIFMADGYIVEQGTPKQVLDNPQNPRTQAFLTKVAR
;
A
#
# COMPACT_ATOMS: atom_id res chain seq x y z
N MET A 1 -5.68 10.51 -14.76
CA MET A 1 -4.21 10.70 -15.00
C MET A 1 -3.49 9.52 -14.39
N LYS A 2 -2.46 8.95 -15.07
CA LYS A 2 -1.68 7.86 -14.49
C LYS A 2 -0.79 8.40 -13.35
N LEU A 3 -0.98 7.90 -12.15
CA LEU A 3 -0.15 8.22 -10.99
C LEU A 3 1.04 7.27 -10.83
N LEU A 4 0.87 5.99 -11.21
CA LEU A 4 1.92 4.99 -11.19
C LEU A 4 1.97 4.26 -12.53
N GLU A 5 3.17 4.09 -13.07
CA GLU A 5 3.44 3.20 -14.20
C GLU A 5 4.65 2.33 -13.87
N ILE A 6 4.46 1.04 -14.00
CA ILE A 6 5.50 0.01 -13.89
C ILE A 6 5.55 -0.69 -15.22
N ASN A 7 6.72 -0.72 -15.88
CA ASN A 7 6.90 -1.38 -17.16
C ASN A 7 8.05 -2.38 -17.07
N HIS A 8 7.75 -3.65 -17.38
CA HIS A 8 8.73 -4.73 -17.47
C HIS A 8 9.60 -4.91 -16.23
N LEU A 9 9.03 -4.68 -15.01
CA LEU A 9 9.76 -4.81 -13.76
C LEU A 9 10.22 -6.26 -13.56
N LYS A 10 11.51 -6.39 -13.25
CA LYS A 10 12.17 -7.66 -12.90
C LYS A 10 12.84 -7.54 -11.55
N LYS A 11 12.81 -8.65 -10.77
CA LYS A 11 13.49 -8.74 -9.49
C LYS A 11 13.92 -10.15 -9.17
N SER A 12 15.20 -10.29 -8.82
CA SER A 12 15.81 -11.54 -8.36
C SER A 12 16.51 -11.34 -7.01
N PHE A 13 16.65 -12.40 -6.25
CA PHE A 13 17.43 -12.45 -5.02
C PHE A 13 18.42 -13.62 -5.13
N GLY A 14 19.68 -13.31 -5.44
CA GLY A 14 20.67 -14.33 -5.83
C GLY A 14 20.20 -15.08 -7.08
N ASP A 15 20.11 -16.41 -6.98
CA ASP A 15 19.66 -17.27 -8.09
C ASP A 15 18.13 -17.43 -8.17
N LEU A 16 17.36 -16.79 -7.26
CA LEU A 16 15.91 -16.89 -7.24
C LEU A 16 15.27 -15.71 -7.96
N ASP A 17 14.70 -15.96 -9.13
CA ASP A 17 13.86 -14.99 -9.83
C ASP A 17 12.49 -14.91 -9.18
N VAL A 18 12.11 -13.71 -8.67
CA VAL A 18 10.85 -13.50 -7.93
C VAL A 18 9.83 -12.73 -8.75
N LEU A 19 10.26 -11.76 -9.55
CA LEU A 19 9.40 -11.03 -10.50
C LEU A 19 10.03 -11.09 -11.88
N HIS A 20 9.27 -11.57 -12.87
CA HIS A 20 9.84 -11.88 -14.18
C HIS A 20 9.61 -10.77 -15.22
N ASP A 21 8.40 -10.25 -15.31
CA ASP A 21 8.03 -9.19 -16.28
C ASP A 21 6.69 -8.57 -15.85
N ILE A 22 6.75 -7.71 -14.83
CA ILE A 22 5.54 -7.09 -14.30
C ILE A 22 5.33 -5.74 -14.95
N SER A 23 4.16 -5.58 -15.58
CA SER A 23 3.71 -4.29 -16.12
C SER A 23 2.31 -3.97 -15.60
N MET A 24 2.17 -2.80 -14.97
CA MET A 24 0.90 -2.29 -14.47
C MET A 24 0.88 -0.76 -14.41
N THR A 25 -0.31 -0.21 -14.42
CA THR A 25 -0.52 1.23 -14.20
C THR A 25 -1.54 1.43 -13.10
N VAL A 26 -1.56 2.61 -12.49
CA VAL A 26 -2.63 3.02 -11.56
C VAL A 26 -3.04 4.44 -11.90
N ASP A 27 -4.33 4.63 -12.14
CA ASP A 27 -4.89 5.94 -12.43
C ASP A 27 -5.27 6.70 -11.13
N GLU A 28 -5.35 8.00 -11.21
CA GLU A 28 -5.77 8.86 -10.10
C GLU A 28 -7.19 8.50 -9.65
N GLY A 29 -7.37 8.30 -8.35
CA GLY A 29 -8.63 7.87 -7.73
C GLY A 29 -8.95 6.39 -7.92
N GLU A 30 -8.06 5.59 -8.56
CA GLU A 30 -8.23 4.16 -8.76
C GLU A 30 -7.79 3.38 -7.51
N VAL A 31 -8.59 2.37 -7.14
CA VAL A 31 -8.24 1.37 -6.13
C VAL A 31 -7.90 0.06 -6.82
N VAL A 32 -6.64 -0.36 -6.71
CA VAL A 32 -6.15 -1.63 -7.28
C VAL A 32 -5.85 -2.61 -6.15
N SER A 33 -6.52 -3.75 -6.13
CA SER A 33 -6.16 -4.85 -5.23
C SER A 33 -5.29 -5.88 -5.93
N ILE A 34 -4.22 -6.31 -5.25
CA ILE A 34 -3.31 -7.36 -5.70
C ILE A 34 -3.53 -8.58 -4.82
N ILE A 35 -3.98 -9.68 -5.41
CA ILE A 35 -4.26 -10.94 -4.74
C ILE A 35 -3.40 -12.07 -5.32
N GLY A 36 -3.34 -13.19 -4.61
CA GLY A 36 -2.64 -14.39 -5.07
C GLY A 36 -2.01 -15.18 -3.92
N PRO A 37 -1.49 -16.38 -4.17
CA PRO A 37 -0.92 -17.24 -3.14
C PRO A 37 0.30 -16.60 -2.45
N SER A 38 0.64 -17.09 -1.26
CA SER A 38 1.89 -16.71 -0.59
C SER A 38 3.09 -17.08 -1.47
N GLY A 39 4.10 -16.22 -1.49
CA GLY A 39 5.29 -16.41 -2.34
C GLY A 39 5.12 -16.02 -3.81
N SER A 40 3.96 -15.50 -4.25
CA SER A 40 3.77 -15.08 -5.65
C SER A 40 4.44 -13.76 -6.05
N GLY A 41 5.15 -13.10 -5.14
CA GLY A 41 5.88 -11.86 -5.41
C GLY A 41 5.13 -10.57 -5.08
N LYS A 42 3.90 -10.60 -4.53
CA LYS A 42 3.08 -9.41 -4.23
C LYS A 42 3.79 -8.35 -3.38
N SER A 43 4.30 -8.75 -2.21
CA SER A 43 5.03 -7.83 -1.34
C SER A 43 6.36 -7.38 -1.94
N THR A 44 7.01 -8.22 -2.75
CA THR A 44 8.21 -7.82 -3.51
C THR A 44 7.88 -6.75 -4.55
N LEU A 45 6.78 -6.92 -5.30
CA LEU A 45 6.30 -5.92 -6.24
C LEU A 45 6.02 -4.60 -5.53
N LEU A 46 5.30 -4.63 -4.41
CA LEU A 46 4.98 -3.44 -3.63
C LEU A 46 6.26 -2.77 -3.08
N ARG A 47 7.23 -3.55 -2.58
CA ARG A 47 8.53 -3.02 -2.12
C ARG A 47 9.35 -2.40 -3.24
N CYS A 48 9.36 -2.98 -4.43
CA CYS A 48 10.00 -2.39 -5.60
C CYS A 48 9.28 -1.09 -6.01
N ALA A 49 7.95 -1.10 -6.08
CA ALA A 49 7.16 0.08 -6.37
C ALA A 49 7.41 1.22 -5.36
N THR A 50 7.56 0.92 -4.08
CA THR A 50 7.85 1.91 -3.03
C THR A 50 9.35 2.19 -2.82
N MET A 51 10.21 1.71 -3.71
CA MET A 51 11.67 1.90 -3.63
C MET A 51 12.28 1.48 -2.27
N LEU A 52 11.65 0.51 -1.59
CA LEU A 52 12.21 -0.18 -0.42
C LEU A 52 13.12 -1.33 -0.84
N GLU A 53 12.87 -1.87 -2.04
CA GLU A 53 13.69 -2.87 -2.69
C GLU A 53 14.09 -2.36 -4.07
N THR A 54 15.31 -2.67 -4.50
CA THR A 54 15.78 -2.31 -5.84
C THR A 54 15.22 -3.29 -6.86
N MET A 55 14.74 -2.77 -7.99
CA MET A 55 14.39 -3.56 -9.16
C MET A 55 15.64 -3.78 -10.03
N ASP A 56 15.71 -4.94 -10.70
CA ASP A 56 16.88 -5.31 -11.52
C ASP A 56 16.69 -4.92 -12.99
N GLY A 57 15.45 -4.59 -13.39
CA GLY A 57 15.14 -4.13 -14.75
C GLY A 57 13.77 -3.51 -14.83
N GLY A 58 13.49 -2.84 -15.96
CA GLY A 58 12.22 -2.16 -16.23
C GLY A 58 12.19 -0.70 -15.78
N ASP A 59 10.99 -0.10 -15.83
CA ASP A 59 10.77 1.31 -15.49
C ASP A 59 9.80 1.44 -14.33
N LEU A 60 10.01 2.48 -13.51
CA LEU A 60 9.11 2.93 -12.44
C LEU A 60 8.89 4.43 -12.58
N ILE A 61 7.64 4.83 -12.79
CA ILE A 61 7.27 6.21 -13.10
C ILE A 61 6.14 6.64 -12.16
N TYR A 62 6.29 7.79 -11.52
CA TYR A 62 5.30 8.44 -10.66
C TYR A 62 4.86 9.77 -11.26
N GLY A 63 3.57 9.93 -11.59
CA GLY A 63 3.03 11.18 -12.13
C GLY A 63 3.74 11.67 -13.38
N GLY A 64 4.22 10.74 -14.23
CA GLY A 64 5.00 11.03 -15.45
C GLY A 64 6.50 11.20 -15.23
N GLU A 65 6.98 11.18 -13.97
CA GLU A 65 8.39 11.32 -13.64
C GLU A 65 9.05 10.00 -13.30
N ALA A 66 10.14 9.65 -13.97
CA ALA A 66 10.80 8.38 -13.80
C ALA A 66 11.66 8.34 -12.52
N ALA A 67 11.35 7.41 -11.63
CA ALA A 67 12.23 6.99 -10.54
C ALA A 67 13.30 6.00 -11.04
N VAL A 68 12.91 5.12 -11.98
CA VAL A 68 13.79 4.13 -12.62
C VAL A 68 13.50 4.09 -14.11
N ARG A 69 14.55 4.01 -14.94
CA ARG A 69 14.46 3.72 -16.37
C ARG A 69 15.46 2.65 -16.77
N GLY A 70 14.97 1.56 -17.38
CA GLY A 70 15.80 0.42 -17.78
C GLY A 70 16.64 -0.14 -16.62
N GLY A 71 16.11 -0.17 -15.39
CA GLY A 71 16.84 -0.59 -14.18
C GLY A 71 17.77 0.49 -13.58
N SER A 72 17.96 1.64 -14.24
CA SER A 72 18.80 2.73 -13.72
C SER A 72 17.98 3.71 -12.89
N TYR A 73 18.40 3.93 -11.65
CA TYR A 73 17.73 4.83 -10.70
C TYR A 73 18.08 6.30 -10.95
N ALA A 74 17.12 7.19 -10.77
CA ALA A 74 17.31 8.63 -10.80
C ALA A 74 18.23 9.11 -9.65
N SER A 75 18.61 10.38 -9.66
CA SER A 75 19.45 10.97 -8.61
C SER A 75 18.80 10.85 -7.22
N LYS A 76 19.62 10.80 -6.16
CA LYS A 76 19.13 10.71 -4.77
C LYS A 76 18.14 11.81 -4.41
N SER A 77 18.37 13.05 -4.92
CA SER A 77 17.46 14.17 -4.70
C SER A 77 16.09 13.93 -5.36
N LYS A 78 16.10 13.43 -6.61
CA LYS A 78 14.85 13.11 -7.32
C LYS A 78 14.08 11.97 -6.66
N LEU A 79 14.79 10.93 -6.23
CA LEU A 79 14.16 9.83 -5.49
C LEU A 79 13.56 10.29 -4.15
N ALA A 80 14.21 11.22 -3.43
CA ALA A 80 13.68 11.78 -2.19
C ALA A 80 12.41 12.61 -2.43
N GLU A 81 12.31 13.32 -3.56
CA GLU A 81 11.10 14.02 -3.98
C GLU A 81 9.98 13.03 -4.31
N LEU A 82 10.27 12.03 -5.15
CA LEU A 82 9.28 11.02 -5.57
C LEU A 82 8.78 10.14 -4.41
N LYS A 83 9.58 9.91 -3.38
CA LYS A 83 9.15 9.21 -2.16
C LYS A 83 8.08 9.96 -1.36
N GLN A 84 7.90 11.26 -1.56
CA GLN A 84 6.81 12.02 -0.95
C GLN A 84 5.49 11.88 -1.69
N PHE A 85 5.51 11.28 -2.88
CA PHE A 85 4.33 11.08 -3.71
C PHE A 85 3.35 10.06 -3.14
N TYR A 86 3.86 9.10 -2.36
CA TYR A 86 3.08 8.02 -1.81
C TYR A 86 3.29 7.84 -0.31
N GLY A 87 2.29 7.26 0.34
CA GLY A 87 2.39 6.70 1.68
C GLY A 87 2.42 5.17 1.62
N LEU A 88 3.07 4.54 2.60
CA LEU A 88 3.12 3.09 2.73
C LEU A 88 2.69 2.66 4.12
N VAL A 89 1.76 1.71 4.17
CA VAL A 89 1.27 1.05 5.38
C VAL A 89 1.71 -0.41 5.34
N PHE A 90 2.45 -0.82 6.35
CA PHE A 90 3.03 -2.17 6.46
C PHE A 90 2.11 -3.13 7.19
N GLN A 91 2.31 -4.42 6.98
CA GLN A 91 1.67 -5.51 7.68
C GLN A 91 1.88 -5.42 9.21
N ASN A 92 3.10 -5.12 9.67
CA ASN A 92 3.49 -5.09 11.08
C ASN A 92 3.47 -3.67 11.68
N PHE A 93 2.60 -2.77 11.20
CA PHE A 93 2.41 -1.39 11.66
C PHE A 93 3.65 -0.50 11.55
N ASN A 94 4.83 -0.98 11.93
CA ASN A 94 6.14 -0.32 11.91
C ASN A 94 6.12 1.09 12.53
N LEU A 95 5.40 1.26 13.65
CA LEU A 95 5.42 2.49 14.43
C LEU A 95 6.77 2.66 15.13
N PHE A 96 7.18 3.91 15.30
CA PHE A 96 8.36 4.23 16.12
C PHE A 96 8.01 3.98 17.60
N PRO A 97 8.59 2.96 18.24
CA PRO A 97 8.15 2.53 19.58
C PRO A 97 8.43 3.55 20.67
N HIS A 98 9.43 4.42 20.46
CA HIS A 98 9.83 5.48 21.40
C HIS A 98 9.14 6.83 21.14
N TYR A 99 8.23 6.89 20.16
CA TYR A 99 7.43 8.06 19.88
C TYR A 99 6.00 7.84 20.36
N SER A 100 5.38 8.91 20.90
CA SER A 100 3.93 8.88 21.12
C SER A 100 3.18 8.74 19.79
N VAL A 101 1.90 8.44 19.87
CA VAL A 101 1.01 8.38 18.71
C VAL A 101 1.08 9.70 17.93
N LEU A 102 0.90 10.84 18.58
CA LEU A 102 0.97 12.14 17.92
C LEU A 102 2.35 12.35 17.28
N LYS A 103 3.44 12.02 17.98
CA LYS A 103 4.78 12.19 17.45
C LYS A 103 5.05 11.30 16.23
N ASN A 104 4.48 10.09 16.17
CA ASN A 104 4.54 9.23 14.98
C ASN A 104 3.95 9.90 13.74
N LEU A 105 2.91 10.74 13.89
CA LEU A 105 2.28 11.43 12.77
C LEU A 105 3.05 12.70 12.36
N ILE A 106 3.53 13.48 13.33
CA ILE A 106 4.03 14.83 13.04
C ILE A 106 5.51 14.89 12.67
N ASP A 107 6.30 13.88 13.04
CA ASP A 107 7.76 13.94 12.92
C ASP A 107 8.22 14.09 11.46
N ALA A 108 7.72 13.24 10.55
CA ALA A 108 8.10 13.29 9.14
C ALA A 108 7.60 14.56 8.42
N PRO A 109 6.34 15.00 8.55
CA PRO A 109 5.89 16.27 7.96
C PRO A 109 6.74 17.47 8.38
N ILE A 110 7.13 17.55 9.65
CA ILE A 110 7.94 18.67 10.17
C ILE A 110 9.39 18.57 9.68
N HIS A 111 10.02 17.40 9.82
CA HIS A 111 11.46 17.26 9.60
C HIS A 111 11.85 16.95 8.16
N VAL A 112 11.02 16.19 7.41
CA VAL A 112 11.27 15.83 6.02
C VAL A 112 10.66 16.85 5.06
N GLN A 113 9.38 17.19 5.23
CA GLN A 113 8.68 18.15 4.36
C GLN A 113 8.90 19.62 4.79
N LYS A 114 9.51 19.87 5.96
CA LYS A 114 9.77 21.22 6.49
C LYS A 114 8.49 22.07 6.66
N ARG A 115 7.35 21.40 6.93
CA ARG A 115 6.06 22.07 7.11
C ARG A 115 5.96 22.78 8.47
N ASN A 116 5.06 23.75 8.53
CA ASN A 116 4.83 24.51 9.77
C ASN A 116 4.29 23.58 10.88
N LYS A 117 4.92 23.63 12.05
CA LYS A 117 4.59 22.76 13.18
C LYS A 117 3.14 22.93 13.66
N ALA A 118 2.62 24.17 13.70
CA ALA A 118 1.27 24.43 14.19
C ALA A 118 0.20 23.85 13.22
N GLU A 119 0.44 23.96 11.91
CA GLU A 119 -0.44 23.40 10.89
C GLU A 119 -0.41 21.87 10.94
N VAL A 120 0.79 21.27 11.00
CA VAL A 120 0.95 19.81 11.09
C VAL A 120 0.30 19.24 12.34
N LEU A 121 0.40 19.91 13.48
CA LEU A 121 -0.27 19.51 14.72
C LEU A 121 -1.80 19.50 14.55
N LYS A 122 -2.37 20.54 13.95
CA LYS A 122 -3.80 20.64 13.71
C LYS A 122 -4.29 19.49 12.80
N GLU A 123 -3.58 19.26 11.69
CA GLU A 123 -3.90 18.16 10.77
C GLU A 123 -3.78 16.79 11.44
N ALA A 124 -2.71 16.57 12.23
CA ALA A 124 -2.52 15.32 12.95
C ALA A 124 -3.66 15.04 13.94
N CYS A 125 -4.17 16.07 14.66
CA CYS A 125 -5.33 15.93 15.53
C CYS A 125 -6.58 15.52 14.74
N THR A 126 -6.83 16.14 13.59
CA THR A 126 -7.94 15.76 12.69
C THR A 126 -7.80 14.33 12.19
N LEU A 127 -6.58 13.92 11.80
CA LEU A 127 -6.34 12.54 11.37
C LEU A 127 -6.59 11.53 12.50
N LEU A 128 -6.19 11.84 13.74
CA LEU A 128 -6.47 11.00 14.90
C LEU A 128 -7.97 10.93 15.21
N GLU A 129 -8.70 12.02 15.03
CA GLU A 129 -10.15 12.04 15.15
C GLU A 129 -10.81 11.14 14.10
N ASN A 130 -10.41 11.24 12.83
CA ASN A 130 -10.93 10.42 11.74
C ASN A 130 -10.72 8.91 11.95
N VAL A 131 -9.63 8.53 12.62
CA VAL A 131 -9.38 7.11 12.96
C VAL A 131 -9.83 6.73 14.37
N GLY A 132 -10.55 7.62 15.09
CA GLY A 132 -11.13 7.35 16.42
C GLY A 132 -10.10 7.20 17.54
N LEU A 133 -8.96 7.92 17.47
CA LEU A 133 -7.84 7.79 18.42
C LEU A 133 -7.41 9.12 19.04
N SER A 134 -8.27 10.16 19.07
CA SER A 134 -7.96 11.47 19.66
C SER A 134 -7.43 11.36 21.09
N GLU A 135 -8.07 10.52 21.92
CA GLU A 135 -7.71 10.31 23.32
C GLU A 135 -6.39 9.53 23.52
N LYS A 136 -5.81 9.01 22.45
CA LYS A 136 -4.58 8.21 22.49
C LYS A 136 -3.36 8.96 21.99
N ALA A 137 -3.47 10.28 21.73
CA ALA A 137 -2.39 11.10 21.14
C ALA A 137 -1.06 11.00 21.92
N ASP A 138 -1.10 10.95 23.23
CA ASP A 138 0.08 10.87 24.09
C ASP A 138 0.51 9.45 24.45
N ASN A 139 -0.30 8.42 24.08
CA ASN A 139 0.05 7.02 24.28
C ASN A 139 1.22 6.60 23.37
N TYR A 140 1.89 5.52 23.80
CA TYR A 140 2.95 4.87 23.03
C TYR A 140 2.44 3.60 22.34
N PRO A 141 3.08 3.11 21.27
CA PRO A 141 2.63 1.92 20.55
C PRO A 141 2.39 0.69 21.44
N CYS A 142 3.22 0.47 22.47
CA CYS A 142 3.05 -0.66 23.42
C CYS A 142 1.77 -0.58 24.28
N GLN A 143 1.10 0.57 24.31
CA GLN A 143 -0.15 0.81 25.04
C GLN A 143 -1.39 0.67 24.14
N LEU A 144 -1.20 0.30 22.88
CA LEU A 144 -2.26 0.20 21.87
C LEU A 144 -2.50 -1.25 21.47
N SER A 145 -3.75 -1.61 21.20
CA SER A 145 -4.07 -2.85 20.51
C SER A 145 -3.51 -2.88 19.09
N GLY A 146 -3.40 -4.05 18.46
CA GLY A 146 -2.94 -4.19 17.07
C GLY A 146 -3.76 -3.35 16.10
N VAL A 147 -5.10 -3.35 16.23
CA VAL A 147 -6.00 -2.52 15.41
C VAL A 147 -5.72 -1.03 15.60
N GLN A 148 -5.53 -0.59 16.86
CA GLN A 148 -5.18 0.81 17.12
C GLN A 148 -3.83 1.18 16.52
N GLN A 149 -2.84 0.30 16.61
CA GLN A 149 -1.53 0.52 15.99
C GLN A 149 -1.65 0.65 14.46
N GLN A 150 -2.48 -0.19 13.82
CA GLN A 150 -2.71 -0.12 12.38
C GLN A 150 -3.42 1.19 11.98
N ARG A 151 -4.39 1.63 12.75
CA ARG A 151 -5.05 2.93 12.53
C ARG A 151 -4.05 4.09 12.64
N VAL A 152 -3.14 4.05 13.60
CA VAL A 152 -2.06 5.04 13.73
C VAL A 152 -1.12 4.98 12.53
N ALA A 153 -0.79 3.77 12.02
CA ALA A 153 0.06 3.61 10.84
C ALA A 153 -0.59 4.21 9.58
N ILE A 154 -1.91 4.04 9.41
CA ILE A 154 -2.68 4.67 8.33
C ILE A 154 -2.67 6.19 8.48
N ALA A 155 -2.99 6.72 9.67
CA ALA A 155 -2.99 8.16 9.94
C ALA A 155 -1.59 8.77 9.71
N ARG A 156 -0.51 8.07 10.09
CA ARG A 156 0.87 8.49 9.83
C ARG A 156 1.17 8.58 8.34
N ALA A 157 0.72 7.61 7.54
CA ALA A 157 0.90 7.65 6.10
C ALA A 157 0.16 8.83 5.47
N LEU A 158 -1.07 9.11 5.92
CA LEU A 158 -1.90 10.23 5.48
C LEU A 158 -1.32 11.60 5.88
N ALA A 159 -0.62 11.71 7.03
CA ALA A 159 -0.04 12.95 7.51
C ALA A 159 1.00 13.55 6.54
N MET A 160 1.57 12.74 5.66
CA MET A 160 2.48 13.19 4.60
C MET A 160 1.77 13.78 3.39
N ASN A 161 0.43 13.84 3.37
CA ASN A 161 -0.40 14.31 2.25
C ASN A 161 -0.04 13.61 0.92
N PRO A 162 -0.01 12.27 0.89
CA PRO A 162 0.39 11.53 -0.30
C PRO A 162 -0.67 11.61 -1.40
N LYS A 163 -0.27 11.47 -2.66
CA LYS A 163 -1.19 11.33 -3.80
C LYS A 163 -1.74 9.91 -3.95
N MET A 164 -1.05 8.93 -3.38
CA MET A 164 -1.50 7.54 -3.36
C MET A 164 -0.99 6.79 -2.12
N LEU A 165 -1.66 5.72 -1.77
CA LEU A 165 -1.29 4.85 -0.65
C LEU A 165 -1.02 3.43 -1.13
N PHE A 166 0.02 2.82 -0.57
CA PHE A 166 0.29 1.40 -0.68
C PHE A 166 -0.02 0.70 0.64
N PHE A 167 -0.65 -0.46 0.57
CA PHE A 167 -0.95 -1.30 1.73
C PHE A 167 -0.38 -2.71 1.50
N ASP A 168 0.53 -3.14 2.35
CA ASP A 168 1.09 -4.50 2.34
C ASP A 168 0.37 -5.34 3.41
N GLU A 169 -0.68 -6.05 3.00
CA GLU A 169 -1.49 -6.94 3.85
C GLU A 169 -1.96 -6.27 5.18
N PRO A 170 -2.72 -5.17 5.11
CA PRO A 170 -2.99 -4.31 6.27
C PRO A 170 -3.78 -4.96 7.41
N THR A 171 -4.32 -6.16 7.20
CA THR A 171 -5.13 -6.90 8.18
C THR A 171 -4.48 -8.20 8.66
N SER A 172 -3.44 -8.69 8.02
CA SER A 172 -2.89 -10.03 8.25
C SER A 172 -2.23 -10.22 9.63
N ALA A 173 -1.81 -9.12 10.29
CA ALA A 173 -1.27 -9.15 11.65
C ALA A 173 -2.34 -8.92 12.75
N LEU A 174 -3.63 -8.90 12.35
CA LEU A 174 -4.75 -8.62 13.24
C LEU A 174 -5.57 -9.88 13.51
N ASP A 175 -6.27 -9.87 14.64
CA ASP A 175 -7.29 -10.88 14.92
C ASP A 175 -8.44 -10.74 13.88
N PRO A 176 -8.88 -11.84 13.23
CA PRO A 176 -9.94 -11.80 12.22
C PRO A 176 -11.22 -11.07 12.65
N GLU A 177 -11.60 -11.19 13.93
CA GLU A 177 -12.78 -10.51 14.47
C GLU A 177 -12.64 -8.98 14.48
N LEU A 178 -11.40 -8.48 14.44
CA LEU A 178 -11.07 -7.05 14.54
C LEU A 178 -10.68 -6.40 13.20
N THR A 179 -10.55 -7.17 12.13
CA THR A 179 -10.14 -6.65 10.81
C THR A 179 -11.13 -5.64 10.24
N GLY A 180 -12.43 -5.80 10.56
CA GLY A 180 -13.53 -4.97 10.07
C GLY A 180 -13.33 -3.47 10.29
N GLU A 181 -12.68 -3.08 11.40
CA GLU A 181 -12.42 -1.66 11.71
C GLU A 181 -11.39 -1.04 10.76
N VAL A 182 -10.33 -1.78 10.41
CA VAL A 182 -9.32 -1.32 9.44
C VAL A 182 -9.91 -1.29 8.04
N LEU A 183 -10.65 -2.34 7.66
CA LEU A 183 -11.32 -2.41 6.35
C LEU A 183 -12.34 -1.28 6.16
N LYS A 184 -13.00 -0.82 7.24
CA LYS A 184 -13.89 0.34 7.20
C LYS A 184 -13.14 1.61 6.83
N ILE A 185 -11.99 1.88 7.46
CA ILE A 185 -11.16 3.06 7.12
C ILE A 185 -10.72 3.00 5.65
N LEU A 186 -10.31 1.83 5.16
CA LEU A 186 -9.91 1.69 3.75
C LEU A 186 -11.09 1.94 2.79
N ARG A 187 -12.32 1.53 3.14
CA ARG A 187 -13.54 1.86 2.36
C ARG A 187 -13.80 3.37 2.34
N GLU A 188 -13.72 4.02 3.49
CA GLU A 188 -13.90 5.48 3.58
C GLU A 188 -12.86 6.24 2.73
N LEU A 189 -11.61 5.78 2.69
CA LEU A 189 -10.58 6.33 1.81
C LEU A 189 -10.89 6.10 0.32
N ALA A 190 -11.41 4.92 -0.04
CA ALA A 190 -11.85 4.62 -1.41
C ALA A 190 -13.02 5.54 -1.84
N GLU A 191 -14.00 5.75 -0.97
CA GLU A 191 -15.12 6.67 -1.21
C GLU A 191 -14.66 8.13 -1.42
N GLN A 192 -13.58 8.53 -0.73
CA GLN A 192 -12.93 9.83 -0.90
C GLN A 192 -12.03 9.90 -2.15
N LYS A 193 -12.03 8.86 -3.00
CA LYS A 193 -11.21 8.78 -4.21
C LYS A 193 -9.70 8.83 -3.95
N MET A 194 -9.26 8.36 -2.78
CA MET A 194 -7.84 8.14 -2.53
C MET A 194 -7.34 7.03 -3.46
N THR A 195 -6.29 7.31 -4.21
CA THR A 195 -5.63 6.30 -5.04
C THR A 195 -4.93 5.27 -4.16
N MET A 196 -5.21 3.98 -4.34
CA MET A 196 -4.66 2.94 -3.48
C MET A 196 -4.21 1.71 -4.26
N VAL A 197 -3.09 1.13 -3.82
CA VAL A 197 -2.66 -0.23 -4.20
C VAL A 197 -2.63 -1.08 -2.94
N ILE A 198 -3.43 -2.14 -2.91
CA ILE A 198 -3.66 -2.94 -1.70
C ILE A 198 -3.29 -4.39 -1.99
N VAL A 199 -2.23 -4.90 -1.38
CA VAL A 199 -1.96 -6.33 -1.30
C VAL A 199 -2.84 -6.90 -0.20
N THR A 200 -3.71 -7.85 -0.50
CA THR A 200 -4.66 -8.40 0.47
C THR A 200 -5.02 -9.85 0.20
N HIS A 201 -5.41 -10.55 1.27
CA HIS A 201 -6.06 -11.86 1.23
C HIS A 201 -7.59 -11.77 1.46
N GLU A 202 -8.11 -10.58 1.76
CA GLU A 202 -9.52 -10.32 1.99
C GLU A 202 -10.27 -10.17 0.67
N ILE A 203 -10.76 -11.28 0.12
CA ILE A 203 -11.38 -11.30 -1.23
C ILE A 203 -12.67 -10.48 -1.25
N ASP A 204 -13.53 -10.61 -0.23
CA ASP A 204 -14.78 -9.86 -0.15
C ASP A 204 -14.54 -8.35 -0.05
N PHE A 205 -13.49 -7.95 0.67
CA PHE A 205 -13.07 -6.56 0.70
C PHE A 205 -12.57 -6.09 -0.66
N ALA A 206 -11.67 -6.83 -1.32
CA ALA A 206 -11.18 -6.49 -2.65
C ALA A 206 -12.33 -6.37 -3.65
N LYS A 207 -13.34 -7.25 -3.57
CA LYS A 207 -14.54 -7.21 -4.40
C LYS A 207 -15.39 -5.96 -4.16
N ALA A 208 -15.48 -5.51 -2.91
CA ALA A 208 -16.35 -4.39 -2.53
C ALA A 208 -15.76 -3.02 -2.83
N VAL A 209 -14.41 -2.87 -2.84
CA VAL A 209 -13.78 -1.54 -2.89
C VAL A 209 -12.93 -1.29 -4.12
N SER A 210 -12.47 -2.34 -4.81
CA SER A 210 -11.52 -2.17 -5.91
C SER A 210 -12.21 -1.82 -7.22
N ASP A 211 -11.59 -0.90 -7.96
CA ASP A 211 -11.94 -0.66 -9.36
C ASP A 211 -11.33 -1.76 -10.24
N ARG A 212 -10.15 -2.26 -9.86
CA ARG A 212 -9.42 -3.32 -10.56
C ARG A 212 -8.76 -4.29 -9.58
N VAL A 213 -8.77 -5.57 -9.96
CA VAL A 213 -8.07 -6.66 -9.25
C VAL A 213 -7.00 -7.24 -10.16
N ILE A 214 -5.83 -7.46 -9.59
CA ILE A 214 -4.68 -8.13 -10.23
C ILE A 214 -4.43 -9.43 -9.47
N PHE A 215 -4.51 -10.56 -10.18
CA PHE A 215 -4.11 -11.85 -9.64
C PHE A 215 -2.68 -12.18 -10.05
N MET A 216 -1.81 -12.40 -9.05
CA MET A 216 -0.41 -12.77 -9.25
C MET A 216 -0.15 -14.22 -8.84
N ALA A 217 0.62 -14.93 -9.65
CA ALA A 217 1.17 -16.25 -9.33
C ALA A 217 2.56 -16.41 -9.95
N ASP A 218 3.47 -17.07 -9.23
CA ASP A 218 4.84 -17.41 -9.67
C ASP A 218 5.59 -16.23 -10.31
N GLY A 219 5.47 -15.04 -9.73
CA GLY A 219 6.16 -13.84 -10.20
C GLY A 219 5.59 -13.18 -11.45
N TYR A 220 4.38 -13.56 -11.88
CA TYR A 220 3.68 -12.99 -13.04
C TYR A 220 2.31 -12.41 -12.67
N ILE A 221 1.86 -11.41 -13.42
CA ILE A 221 0.45 -11.04 -13.47
C ILE A 221 -0.23 -12.06 -14.39
N VAL A 222 -1.09 -12.89 -13.80
CA VAL A 222 -1.76 -14.00 -14.50
C VAL A 222 -3.11 -13.56 -15.07
N GLU A 223 -3.82 -12.73 -14.32
CA GLU A 223 -5.11 -12.18 -14.71
C GLU A 223 -5.34 -10.83 -14.07
N GLN A 224 -5.97 -9.89 -14.78
CA GLN A 224 -6.37 -8.60 -14.24
C GLN A 224 -7.65 -8.10 -14.90
N GLY A 225 -8.45 -7.36 -14.17
CA GLY A 225 -9.72 -6.84 -14.66
C GLY A 225 -10.54 -6.26 -13.52
N THR A 226 -11.81 -5.97 -13.78
CA THR A 226 -12.74 -5.58 -12.73
C THR A 226 -12.93 -6.71 -11.72
N PRO A 227 -13.35 -6.40 -10.46
CA PRO A 227 -13.66 -7.44 -9.47
C PRO A 227 -14.59 -8.52 -10.03
N LYS A 228 -15.62 -8.13 -10.79
CA LYS A 228 -16.55 -9.07 -11.42
C LYS A 228 -15.87 -10.03 -12.41
N GLN A 229 -14.90 -9.55 -13.18
CA GLN A 229 -14.17 -10.37 -14.14
C GLN A 229 -13.23 -11.35 -13.46
N VAL A 230 -12.44 -10.88 -12.48
CA VAL A 230 -11.37 -11.68 -11.88
C VAL A 230 -11.87 -12.55 -10.71
N LEU A 231 -12.83 -12.05 -9.90
CA LEU A 231 -13.27 -12.75 -8.69
C LEU A 231 -14.54 -13.59 -8.92
N ASP A 232 -15.51 -13.09 -9.74
CA ASP A 232 -16.76 -13.82 -9.96
C ASP A 232 -16.73 -14.70 -11.20
N ASN A 233 -16.00 -14.29 -12.24
CA ASN A 233 -15.94 -15.00 -13.51
C ASN A 233 -14.50 -15.11 -14.05
N PRO A 234 -13.56 -15.66 -13.27
CA PRO A 234 -12.16 -15.80 -13.68
C PRO A 234 -12.03 -16.69 -14.92
N GLN A 235 -11.21 -16.26 -15.88
CA GLN A 235 -10.98 -16.99 -17.12
C GLN A 235 -9.74 -17.89 -17.03
N ASN A 236 -8.77 -17.52 -16.18
CA ASN A 236 -7.54 -18.29 -16.03
C ASN A 236 -7.75 -19.46 -15.04
N PRO A 237 -7.38 -20.71 -15.41
CA PRO A 237 -7.52 -21.87 -14.52
C PRO A 237 -6.78 -21.73 -13.19
N ARG A 238 -5.66 -20.98 -13.13
CA ARG A 238 -4.92 -20.74 -11.89
C ARG A 238 -5.69 -19.81 -10.95
N THR A 239 -6.34 -18.77 -11.49
CA THR A 239 -7.21 -17.87 -10.72
C THR A 239 -8.39 -18.65 -10.14
N GLN A 240 -9.04 -19.49 -10.96
CA GLN A 240 -10.15 -20.35 -10.54
C GLN A 240 -9.75 -21.29 -9.39
N ALA A 241 -8.60 -21.96 -9.55
CA ALA A 241 -8.09 -22.87 -8.52
C ALA A 241 -7.74 -22.14 -7.19
N PHE A 242 -7.20 -20.92 -7.27
CA PHE A 242 -6.90 -20.10 -6.10
C PHE A 242 -8.19 -19.69 -5.38
N LEU A 243 -9.15 -19.12 -6.09
CA LEU A 243 -10.40 -18.65 -5.49
C LEU A 243 -11.23 -19.78 -4.88
N THR A 244 -11.25 -20.97 -5.51
CA THR A 244 -11.91 -22.15 -4.94
C THR A 244 -11.31 -22.60 -3.62
N LYS A 245 -10.00 -22.39 -3.40
CA LYS A 245 -9.32 -22.71 -2.12
C LYS A 245 -9.61 -21.69 -1.02
N VAL A 246 -9.75 -20.42 -1.37
CA VAL A 246 -9.98 -19.33 -0.42
C VAL A 246 -11.46 -19.25 0.00
N ALA A 247 -12.39 -19.70 -0.84
CA ALA A 247 -13.83 -19.76 -0.55
C ALA A 247 -14.24 -20.90 0.42
N ARG A 248 -13.30 -21.73 0.87
CA ARG A 248 -13.50 -22.83 1.84
C ARG A 248 -13.02 -22.43 3.23
#